data_35c654190c7e66cf05152d4c7098d855
#
_entry.id   35c654190c7e66cf05152d4c7098d855
#
_cell.length_a   1.000
_cell.length_b   1.000
_cell.length_c   1.000
_cell.angle_alpha   90.00
_cell.angle_beta   90.00
_cell.angle_gamma   90.00
#
_symmetry.space_group_name_H-M   'P 1'
#
loop_
_entity.id
_entity.type
_entity.pdbx_description
1 polymer ?
#
loop_
_entity_poly.entity_id
_entity_poly.type
_entity_poly.pdbx_seq_one_letter_code
_entity_poly.pdbx_strand_id
1 'polypeptide(L)'
;ESIQFEPAELPTSALIDWFNILNRIDSIKDRSANLSNTEQLIKNRIRFKSRMLEFSHGIRDDTWWFMSGRNSNASRIILTLLEFGLWRDELPKFVVGTVARQQRGHWGMTTANAWGTLALERFAKSYERAQVSGETHAVLGSQSYQHTWSATQNTKSADSKLLLWPEKNNSLKISHNGSGAPWVTLQSRAALPFVKPFNAGFNVKKIVTPLRQKTAGKFSVGDLVRVRLEINSGSSSTWVVVNDPVPPGAIILGRGLGGESASARHGEKRSGEAWLAYQERASDAFRSYYEFVRRGEWSLEYTIRL
;
A
#
# COMPACT_ATOMS: atom_id res chain seq x y z
N GLU A 1 16.59 0.35 -36.76
CA GLU A 1 15.29 -0.20 -36.33
C GLU A 1 14.95 0.41 -34.97
N SER A 2 13.82 1.10 -34.87
CA SER A 2 13.34 1.64 -33.58
C SER A 2 12.69 0.50 -32.78
N ILE A 3 13.18 0.24 -31.57
CA ILE A 3 12.51 -0.67 -30.66
C ILE A 3 11.22 0.00 -30.21
N GLN A 4 10.09 -0.58 -30.62
CA GLN A 4 8.78 -0.15 -30.12
C GLN A 4 8.42 -0.99 -28.90
N PHE A 5 8.10 -0.32 -27.80
CA PHE A 5 7.60 -0.97 -26.58
C PHE A 5 6.56 -0.06 -25.91
N GLU A 6 5.64 -0.67 -25.21
CA GLU A 6 4.64 0.03 -24.42
C GLU A 6 5.16 0.18 -22.98
N PRO A 7 5.47 1.40 -22.49
CA PRO A 7 6.04 1.60 -21.16
C PRO A 7 5.20 1.00 -20.03
N ALA A 8 3.87 0.95 -20.19
CA ALA A 8 2.96 0.35 -19.20
C ALA A 8 3.18 -1.15 -19.00
N GLU A 9 3.73 -1.83 -20.02
CA GLU A 9 3.99 -3.27 -19.99
C GLU A 9 5.36 -3.63 -19.39
N LEU A 10 6.26 -2.68 -19.23
CA LEU A 10 7.58 -2.92 -18.67
C LEU A 10 7.48 -3.36 -17.20
N PRO A 11 8.34 -4.30 -16.76
CA PRO A 11 8.53 -4.55 -15.32
C PRO A 11 9.09 -3.30 -14.64
N THR A 12 8.91 -3.18 -13.33
CA THR A 12 9.31 -1.97 -12.58
C THR A 12 10.79 -1.66 -12.73
N SER A 13 11.64 -2.66 -12.81
CA SER A 13 13.09 -2.48 -13.05
C SER A 13 13.39 -1.78 -14.37
N ALA A 14 12.77 -2.25 -15.46
CA ALA A 14 12.96 -1.66 -16.79
C ALA A 14 12.30 -0.27 -16.90
N LEU A 15 11.19 -0.05 -16.21
CA LEU A 15 10.54 1.26 -16.14
C LEU A 15 11.42 2.29 -15.43
N ILE A 16 12.13 1.89 -14.37
CA ILE A 16 13.11 2.74 -13.68
C ILE A 16 14.32 3.04 -14.61
N ASP A 17 14.78 2.04 -15.38
CA ASP A 17 15.84 2.27 -16.35
C ASP A 17 15.40 3.24 -17.45
N TRP A 18 14.18 3.07 -17.97
CA TRP A 18 13.62 3.97 -18.94
C TRP A 18 13.49 5.40 -18.41
N PHE A 19 13.02 5.54 -17.17
CA PHE A 19 12.96 6.84 -16.49
C PHE A 19 14.35 7.49 -16.35
N ASN A 20 15.37 6.69 -16.03
CA ASN A 20 16.74 7.16 -15.92
C ASN A 20 17.30 7.59 -17.29
N ILE A 21 17.05 6.82 -18.35
CA ILE A 21 17.44 7.13 -19.73
C ILE A 21 16.79 8.46 -20.17
N LEU A 22 15.50 8.62 -19.94
CA LEU A 22 14.74 9.83 -20.29
C LEU A 22 15.27 11.09 -19.56
N ASN A 23 15.76 10.92 -18.33
CA ASN A 23 16.35 12.03 -17.57
C ASN A 23 17.78 12.39 -18.06
N ARG A 24 18.50 11.44 -18.70
CA ARG A 24 19.88 11.62 -19.16
C ARG A 24 20.01 12.08 -20.60
N ILE A 25 19.09 11.67 -21.46
CA ILE A 25 19.22 11.82 -22.92
C ILE A 25 18.16 12.80 -23.41
N ASP A 26 18.58 14.00 -23.75
CA ASP A 26 17.69 15.09 -24.20
C ASP A 26 17.17 14.90 -25.64
N SER A 27 17.90 14.16 -26.48
CA SER A 27 17.56 13.96 -27.89
C SER A 27 16.47 12.93 -28.18
N ILE A 28 15.87 12.34 -27.15
CA ILE A 28 14.78 11.37 -27.33
C ILE A 28 13.52 12.11 -27.83
N LYS A 29 12.94 11.57 -28.90
CA LYS A 29 11.67 12.08 -29.46
C LYS A 29 10.56 12.03 -28.41
N ASP A 30 9.77 13.10 -28.34
CA ASP A 30 8.64 13.25 -27.41
C ASP A 30 9.06 13.06 -25.92
N ARG A 31 10.32 13.37 -25.58
CA ARG A 31 10.91 13.13 -24.26
C ARG A 31 10.05 13.62 -23.11
N SER A 32 9.52 14.85 -23.19
CA SER A 32 8.72 15.44 -22.10
C SER A 32 7.44 14.64 -21.82
N ALA A 33 6.74 14.23 -22.87
CA ALA A 33 5.53 13.39 -22.75
C ALA A 33 5.87 12.01 -22.21
N ASN A 34 6.94 11.39 -22.71
CA ASN A 34 7.42 10.09 -22.26
C ASN A 34 7.85 10.13 -20.80
N LEU A 35 8.51 11.20 -20.36
CA LEU A 35 8.96 11.38 -18.99
C LEU A 35 7.78 11.51 -18.03
N SER A 36 6.80 12.35 -18.36
CA SER A 36 5.58 12.52 -17.57
C SER A 36 4.79 11.22 -17.47
N ASN A 37 4.62 10.51 -18.58
CA ASN A 37 3.92 9.21 -18.60
C ASN A 37 4.66 8.16 -17.76
N THR A 38 5.99 8.06 -17.92
CA THR A 38 6.81 7.10 -17.17
C THR A 38 6.80 7.40 -15.67
N GLU A 39 6.90 8.66 -15.29
CA GLU A 39 6.79 9.10 -13.90
C GLU A 39 5.44 8.70 -13.30
N GLN A 40 4.34 8.94 -14.01
CA GLN A 40 3.01 8.55 -13.57
C GLN A 40 2.86 7.03 -13.43
N LEU A 41 3.42 6.25 -14.37
CA LEU A 41 3.42 4.79 -14.29
C LEU A 41 4.21 4.28 -13.08
N ILE A 42 5.35 4.91 -12.75
CA ILE A 42 6.12 4.58 -11.55
C ILE A 42 5.30 4.93 -10.30
N LYS A 43 4.70 6.12 -10.23
CA LYS A 43 3.85 6.54 -9.11
C LYS A 43 2.67 5.60 -8.88
N ASN A 44 2.06 5.11 -9.95
CA ASN A 44 0.95 4.14 -9.86
C ASN A 44 1.36 2.77 -9.27
N ARG A 45 2.66 2.45 -9.28
CA ARG A 45 3.21 1.22 -8.68
C ARG A 45 3.67 1.41 -7.24
N ILE A 46 3.58 2.61 -6.72
CA ILE A 46 3.97 2.97 -5.37
C ILE A 46 2.73 2.96 -4.48
N ARG A 47 2.89 2.44 -3.28
CA ARG A 47 1.89 2.53 -2.24
C ARG A 47 2.44 3.23 -1.01
N PHE A 48 1.58 3.98 -0.36
CA PHE A 48 1.86 4.57 0.93
C PHE A 48 1.45 3.61 2.04
N LYS A 49 2.38 3.25 2.89
CA LYS A 49 2.14 2.39 4.05
C LYS A 49 2.58 3.11 5.30
N SER A 50 1.62 3.65 6.05
CA SER A 50 1.90 4.49 7.22
C SER A 50 2.77 5.69 6.84
N ARG A 51 4.06 5.71 7.20
CA ARG A 51 5.04 6.77 6.92
C ARG A 51 6.04 6.43 5.82
N MET A 52 5.86 5.31 5.15
CA MET A 52 6.80 4.75 4.18
C MET A 52 6.19 4.73 2.79
N LEU A 53 7.03 4.91 1.79
CA LEU A 53 6.71 4.60 0.41
C LEU A 53 7.40 3.29 0.03
N GLU A 54 6.67 2.41 -0.64
CA GLU A 54 7.21 1.16 -1.15
C GLU A 54 6.56 0.80 -2.48
N PHE A 55 7.27 0.04 -3.32
CA PHE A 55 6.65 -0.55 -4.49
C PHE A 55 5.63 -1.62 -4.10
N SER A 56 4.47 -1.60 -4.74
CA SER A 56 3.50 -2.69 -4.67
C SER A 56 4.07 -3.94 -5.33
N HIS A 57 3.63 -5.13 -4.90
CA HIS A 57 3.93 -6.35 -5.65
C HIS A 57 3.14 -6.36 -6.95
N GLY A 58 3.84 -6.40 -8.08
CA GLY A 58 3.27 -6.70 -9.37
C GLY A 58 3.67 -8.11 -9.78
N ILE A 59 2.79 -8.86 -10.47
CA ILE A 59 3.11 -10.20 -11.00
C ILE A 59 4.36 -10.16 -11.91
N ARG A 60 4.56 -9.06 -12.63
CA ARG A 60 5.70 -8.87 -13.53
C ARG A 60 7.01 -8.52 -12.81
N ASP A 61 6.98 -8.25 -11.51
CA ASP A 61 8.15 -7.86 -10.72
C ASP A 61 8.75 -9.03 -9.92
N ASP A 62 8.12 -10.22 -9.98
CA ASP A 62 8.64 -11.42 -9.32
C ASP A 62 9.67 -12.13 -10.23
N THR A 63 10.71 -11.35 -10.58
CA THR A 63 11.82 -11.77 -11.45
C THR A 63 13.10 -12.02 -10.65
N TRP A 64 12.96 -12.77 -9.54
CA TRP A 64 14.08 -13.05 -8.64
C TRP A 64 15.26 -13.76 -9.36
N TRP A 65 14.97 -14.55 -10.40
CA TRP A 65 16.00 -15.21 -11.23
C TRP A 65 16.82 -14.22 -12.06
N PHE A 66 16.33 -13.02 -12.34
CA PHE A 66 17.10 -11.92 -12.92
C PHE A 66 17.75 -11.02 -11.86
N MET A 67 17.80 -11.48 -10.60
CA MET A 67 18.31 -10.70 -9.47
C MET A 67 17.64 -9.32 -9.34
N SER A 68 16.45 -9.18 -9.88
CA SER A 68 15.59 -8.00 -9.77
C SER A 68 14.46 -8.26 -8.80
N GLY A 69 14.15 -7.30 -7.97
CA GLY A 69 13.11 -7.43 -7.00
C GLY A 69 12.78 -6.08 -6.34
N ARG A 70 11.72 -6.06 -5.56
CA ARG A 70 11.21 -4.84 -4.93
C ARG A 70 12.26 -4.02 -4.18
N ASN A 71 13.18 -4.68 -3.46
CA ASN A 71 14.23 -4.00 -2.71
C ASN A 71 15.29 -3.38 -3.63
N SER A 72 15.70 -4.10 -4.68
CA SER A 72 16.62 -3.56 -5.70
C SER A 72 15.97 -2.37 -6.42
N ASN A 73 14.71 -2.50 -6.82
CA ASN A 73 13.98 -1.44 -7.51
C ASN A 73 13.83 -0.19 -6.63
N ALA A 74 13.51 -0.35 -5.34
CA ALA A 74 13.44 0.76 -4.40
C ALA A 74 14.78 1.49 -4.24
N SER A 75 15.88 0.75 -4.16
CA SER A 75 17.22 1.36 -4.07
C SER A 75 17.62 2.08 -5.36
N ARG A 76 17.29 1.50 -6.52
CA ARG A 76 17.60 2.08 -7.83
C ARG A 76 16.80 3.37 -8.09
N ILE A 77 15.51 3.41 -7.74
CA ILE A 77 14.74 4.65 -7.87
C ILE A 77 15.26 5.73 -6.93
N ILE A 78 15.67 5.41 -5.70
CA ILE A 78 16.30 6.36 -4.78
C ILE A 78 17.54 6.99 -5.43
N LEU A 79 18.39 6.19 -6.07
CA LEU A 79 19.59 6.69 -6.75
C LEU A 79 19.23 7.63 -7.89
N THR A 80 18.25 7.27 -8.72
CA THR A 80 17.77 8.13 -9.82
C THR A 80 17.21 9.45 -9.29
N LEU A 81 16.38 9.40 -8.26
CA LEU A 81 15.78 10.60 -7.67
C LEU A 81 16.83 11.52 -7.04
N LEU A 82 17.85 10.96 -6.39
CA LEU A 82 18.98 11.72 -5.84
C LEU A 82 19.80 12.41 -6.93
N GLU A 83 20.07 11.69 -8.01
CA GLU A 83 20.90 12.17 -9.10
C GLU A 83 20.27 13.37 -9.81
N PHE A 84 18.96 13.32 -10.05
CA PHE A 84 18.25 14.38 -10.78
C PHE A 84 17.52 15.37 -9.85
N GLY A 85 17.63 15.22 -8.52
CA GLY A 85 17.01 16.12 -7.55
C GLY A 85 15.49 16.09 -7.55
N LEU A 86 14.90 14.94 -7.92
CA LEU A 86 13.46 14.72 -8.05
C LEU A 86 12.82 14.25 -6.74
N TRP A 87 11.51 14.46 -6.59
CA TRP A 87 10.65 13.99 -5.49
C TRP A 87 11.25 14.20 -4.10
N ARG A 88 11.73 15.40 -3.84
CA ARG A 88 12.47 15.73 -2.61
C ARG A 88 11.71 15.41 -1.32
N ASP A 89 10.39 15.57 -1.33
CA ASP A 89 9.54 15.34 -0.16
C ASP A 89 9.17 13.86 0.03
N GLU A 90 9.17 13.10 -1.07
CA GLU A 90 8.85 11.68 -1.06
C GLU A 90 10.10 10.80 -0.85
N LEU A 91 11.25 11.27 -1.29
CA LEU A 91 12.50 10.52 -1.26
C LEU A 91 12.87 9.98 0.14
N PRO A 92 12.77 10.78 1.23
CA PRO A 92 12.99 10.27 2.58
C PRO A 92 12.04 9.12 2.96
N LYS A 93 10.80 9.16 2.51
CA LYS A 93 9.80 8.12 2.77
C LYS A 93 10.15 6.81 2.07
N PHE A 94 10.74 6.88 0.87
CA PHE A 94 11.31 5.72 0.16
C PHE A 94 12.50 5.11 0.91
N VAL A 95 13.39 5.95 1.41
CA VAL A 95 14.54 5.50 2.20
C VAL A 95 14.08 4.77 3.45
N VAL A 96 13.15 5.35 4.22
CA VAL A 96 12.56 4.70 5.41
C VAL A 96 11.90 3.37 5.03
N GLY A 97 11.13 3.31 3.93
CA GLY A 97 10.51 2.08 3.46
C GLY A 97 11.52 1.02 3.03
N THR A 98 12.64 1.42 2.46
CA THR A 98 13.70 0.53 2.01
C THR A 98 14.48 -0.05 3.20
N VAL A 99 14.83 0.79 4.19
CA VAL A 99 15.49 0.35 5.43
C VAL A 99 14.59 -0.55 6.26
N ALA A 100 13.31 -0.24 6.38
CA ALA A 100 12.35 -1.03 7.15
C ALA A 100 12.17 -2.47 6.62
N ARG A 101 12.58 -2.77 5.39
CA ARG A 101 12.55 -4.11 4.80
C ARG A 101 13.84 -4.92 5.00
N GLN A 102 14.82 -4.37 5.65
CA GLN A 102 15.98 -5.15 6.06
C GLN A 102 15.60 -6.19 7.12
N GLN A 103 16.20 -7.36 7.01
CA GLN A 103 16.11 -8.41 8.04
C GLN A 103 17.52 -8.63 8.58
N ARG A 104 17.72 -8.45 9.87
CA ARG A 104 19.04 -8.55 10.51
C ARG A 104 20.13 -7.65 9.88
N GLY A 105 19.71 -6.46 9.40
CA GLY A 105 20.63 -5.47 8.81
C GLY A 105 20.96 -5.67 7.33
N HIS A 106 20.30 -6.57 6.61
CA HIS A 106 20.52 -6.80 5.17
C HIS A 106 19.22 -7.10 4.43
N TRP A 107 19.23 -6.95 3.11
CA TRP A 107 18.18 -7.41 2.22
C TRP A 107 18.48 -8.83 1.71
N GLY A 108 17.45 -9.59 1.38
CA GLY A 108 17.56 -11.00 1.01
C GLY A 108 18.35 -11.31 -0.28
N MET A 109 18.67 -10.28 -1.11
CA MET A 109 19.39 -10.46 -2.39
C MET A 109 20.67 -9.66 -2.41
N THR A 110 21.74 -10.22 -3.01
CA THR A 110 23.05 -9.56 -3.15
C THR A 110 22.94 -8.24 -3.90
N THR A 111 22.18 -8.19 -5.01
CA THR A 111 21.95 -6.97 -5.78
C THR A 111 21.21 -5.91 -4.97
N ALA A 112 20.25 -6.32 -4.14
CA ALA A 112 19.54 -5.40 -3.27
C ALA A 112 20.45 -4.80 -2.19
N ASN A 113 21.40 -5.58 -1.67
CA ASN A 113 22.41 -5.10 -0.73
C ASN A 113 23.35 -4.11 -1.41
N ALA A 114 23.86 -4.41 -2.60
CA ALA A 114 24.76 -3.53 -3.34
C ALA A 114 24.09 -2.19 -3.67
N TRP A 115 22.93 -2.22 -4.31
CA TRP A 115 22.17 -1.01 -4.63
C TRP A 115 21.71 -0.26 -3.38
N GLY A 116 21.30 -0.99 -2.35
CA GLY A 116 20.82 -0.41 -1.09
C GLY A 116 21.93 0.33 -0.35
N THR A 117 23.11 -0.25 -0.24
CA THR A 117 24.28 0.39 0.39
C THR A 117 24.65 1.67 -0.34
N LEU A 118 24.74 1.62 -1.68
CA LEU A 118 25.04 2.80 -2.50
C LEU A 118 23.96 3.88 -2.35
N ALA A 119 22.70 3.49 -2.35
CA ALA A 119 21.57 4.44 -2.21
C ALA A 119 21.60 5.13 -0.84
N LEU A 120 21.82 4.39 0.24
CA LEU A 120 21.90 4.94 1.59
C LEU A 120 23.13 5.85 1.76
N GLU A 121 24.29 5.45 1.23
CA GLU A 121 25.49 6.30 1.26
C GLU A 121 25.27 7.64 0.54
N ARG A 122 24.70 7.62 -0.67
CA ARG A 122 24.41 8.84 -1.42
C ARG A 122 23.34 9.69 -0.76
N PHE A 123 22.34 9.05 -0.18
CA PHE A 123 21.30 9.74 0.58
C PHE A 123 21.89 10.46 1.79
N ALA A 124 22.67 9.77 2.61
CA ALA A 124 23.33 10.36 3.78
C ALA A 124 24.23 11.53 3.38
N LYS A 125 25.02 11.41 2.32
CA LYS A 125 25.83 12.52 1.78
C LYS A 125 25.02 13.72 1.32
N SER A 126 23.77 13.55 0.92
CA SER A 126 22.92 14.63 0.40
C SER A 126 22.04 15.26 1.48
N TYR A 127 21.49 14.46 2.40
CA TYR A 127 20.48 14.86 3.38
C TYR A 127 21.00 14.95 4.80
N GLU A 128 22.09 14.25 5.15
CA GLU A 128 22.60 14.13 6.53
C GLU A 128 24.03 14.69 6.67
N ARG A 129 24.38 15.70 5.85
CA ARG A 129 25.75 16.28 5.82
C ARG A 129 26.15 16.95 7.11
N ALA A 130 25.22 17.63 7.76
CA ALA A 130 25.47 18.37 8.97
C ALA A 130 25.00 17.57 10.19
N GLN A 131 25.85 17.46 11.19
CA GLN A 131 25.45 16.88 12.48
C GLN A 131 24.33 17.71 13.08
N VAL A 132 23.30 17.05 13.59
CA VAL A 132 22.18 17.73 14.24
C VAL A 132 22.62 18.21 15.62
N SER A 133 22.43 19.49 15.87
CA SER A 133 22.65 20.10 17.20
C SER A 133 21.67 21.24 17.40
N GLY A 134 21.40 21.61 18.64
CA GLY A 134 20.42 22.66 18.98
C GLY A 134 19.12 22.09 19.50
N GLU A 135 17.98 22.72 19.21
CA GLU A 135 16.70 22.39 19.80
C GLU A 135 15.59 22.26 18.78
N THR A 136 14.79 21.22 18.94
CA THR A 136 13.55 21.03 18.15
C THR A 136 12.36 21.27 19.06
N HIS A 137 11.46 22.16 18.62
CA HIS A 137 10.23 22.50 19.30
C HIS A 137 9.03 21.98 18.51
N ALA A 138 8.09 21.34 19.19
CA ALA A 138 6.80 20.94 18.64
C ALA A 138 5.69 21.56 19.47
N VAL A 139 4.74 22.24 18.80
CA VAL A 139 3.63 22.94 19.47
C VAL A 139 2.31 22.50 18.83
N LEU A 140 1.38 22.02 19.66
CA LEU A 140 0.03 21.64 19.27
C LEU A 140 -0.98 22.26 20.25
N GLY A 141 -1.64 23.34 19.85
CA GLY A 141 -2.52 24.09 20.74
C GLY A 141 -1.76 24.66 21.93
N SER A 142 -2.16 24.30 23.15
CA SER A 142 -1.50 24.68 24.40
C SER A 142 -0.36 23.75 24.81
N GLN A 143 -0.16 22.64 24.10
CA GLN A 143 0.87 21.66 24.41
C GLN A 143 2.14 21.99 23.66
N SER A 144 3.28 21.96 24.36
CA SER A 144 4.59 22.12 23.78
C SER A 144 5.52 20.98 24.18
N TYR A 145 6.44 20.66 23.28
CA TYR A 145 7.48 19.69 23.52
C TYR A 145 8.78 20.23 22.93
N GLN A 146 9.86 20.04 23.67
CA GLN A 146 11.21 20.46 23.30
C GLN A 146 12.15 19.26 23.40
N HIS A 147 13.01 19.11 22.41
CA HIS A 147 14.10 18.13 22.40
C HIS A 147 15.42 18.83 22.08
N THR A 148 16.42 18.64 22.94
CA THR A 148 17.76 19.21 22.77
C THR A 148 18.68 18.14 22.15
N TRP A 149 19.31 18.48 21.04
CA TRP A 149 20.27 17.65 20.32
C TRP A 149 21.69 18.02 20.79
N SER A 150 22.43 17.06 21.34
CA SER A 150 23.84 17.26 21.67
C SER A 150 24.74 16.44 20.75
N ALA A 151 25.83 17.04 20.33
CA ALA A 151 26.80 16.42 19.40
C ALA A 151 27.42 15.12 19.93
N THR A 152 27.38 14.89 21.27
CA THR A 152 27.94 13.71 21.93
C THR A 152 26.96 12.57 22.15
N GLN A 153 25.65 12.77 21.94
CA GLN A 153 24.68 11.69 22.06
C GLN A 153 24.67 10.83 20.81
N ASN A 154 25.22 9.62 20.95
CA ASN A 154 25.05 8.56 19.96
C ASN A 154 23.53 8.30 19.81
N THR A 155 22.98 8.64 18.65
CA THR A 155 21.55 8.73 18.30
C THR A 155 20.77 7.40 18.36
N LYS A 156 20.99 6.58 19.36
CA LYS A 156 20.33 5.26 19.48
C LYS A 156 18.95 5.28 20.13
N SER A 157 18.52 6.36 20.76
CA SER A 157 17.19 6.45 21.37
C SER A 157 16.35 7.49 20.64
N ALA A 158 15.33 7.02 19.91
CA ALA A 158 14.26 7.90 19.45
C ALA A 158 13.48 8.37 20.67
N ASP A 159 13.56 9.67 20.98
CA ASP A 159 12.69 10.27 21.98
C ASP A 159 11.27 10.38 21.40
N SER A 160 10.27 9.97 22.16
CA SER A 160 8.88 10.00 21.72
C SER A 160 8.00 10.67 22.74
N LYS A 161 7.15 11.59 22.30
CA LYS A 161 6.19 12.29 23.14
C LYS A 161 4.77 12.06 22.62
N LEU A 162 3.87 11.68 23.53
CA LEU A 162 2.46 11.66 23.27
C LEU A 162 1.88 13.06 23.43
N LEU A 163 1.27 13.58 22.36
CA LEU A 163 0.47 14.79 22.38
C LEU A 163 -1.01 14.40 22.35
N LEU A 164 -1.82 14.97 23.21
CA LEU A 164 -3.26 14.74 23.23
C LEU A 164 -3.92 15.47 22.08
N TRP A 165 -5.03 14.92 21.57
CA TRP A 165 -5.83 15.60 20.57
C TRP A 165 -6.34 16.93 21.12
N PRO A 166 -6.17 18.03 20.38
CA PRO A 166 -6.69 19.33 20.81
C PRO A 166 -8.21 19.36 20.71
N GLU A 167 -8.87 20.08 21.63
CA GLU A 167 -10.32 20.25 21.63
C GLU A 167 -10.86 20.97 20.38
N LYS A 168 -10.05 21.77 19.74
CA LYS A 168 -10.37 22.51 18.50
C LYS A 168 -9.36 22.18 17.40
N ASN A 169 -9.73 22.46 16.16
CA ASN A 169 -8.82 22.34 15.03
C ASN A 169 -7.57 23.19 15.26
N ASN A 170 -6.44 22.52 15.47
CA ASN A 170 -5.14 23.13 15.63
C ASN A 170 -4.14 22.51 14.67
N SER A 171 -3.13 23.28 14.30
CA SER A 171 -2.01 22.79 13.49
C SER A 171 -0.84 22.44 14.40
N LEU A 172 -0.21 21.29 14.16
CA LEU A 172 1.09 20.97 14.76
C LEU A 172 2.15 21.81 14.05
N LYS A 173 2.87 22.62 14.81
CA LYS A 173 4.02 23.38 14.34
C LYS A 173 5.29 22.74 14.89
N ILE A 174 6.22 22.41 13.99
CA ILE A 174 7.53 21.86 14.35
C ILE A 174 8.58 22.83 13.80
N SER A 175 9.50 23.23 14.66
CA SER A 175 10.63 24.08 14.29
C SER A 175 11.92 23.53 14.90
N HIS A 176 13.01 23.70 14.17
CA HIS A 176 14.35 23.36 14.65
C HIS A 176 15.21 24.61 14.63
N ASN A 177 15.89 24.84 15.75
CA ASN A 177 16.82 25.93 15.90
C ASN A 177 18.20 25.36 16.23
N GLY A 178 19.07 25.31 15.25
CA GLY A 178 20.40 24.71 15.36
C GLY A 178 20.97 24.28 14.02
N SER A 179 21.96 23.40 14.05
CA SER A 179 22.57 22.86 12.83
C SER A 179 21.96 21.52 12.45
N GLY A 180 22.06 21.17 11.16
CA GLY A 180 21.53 19.92 10.62
C GLY A 180 20.03 19.93 10.41
N ALA A 181 19.48 18.76 10.05
CA ALA A 181 18.06 18.55 9.82
C ALA A 181 17.62 17.28 10.58
N PRO A 182 17.01 17.40 11.75
CA PRO A 182 16.56 16.24 12.52
C PRO A 182 15.41 15.52 11.84
N TRP A 183 15.39 14.19 11.95
CA TRP A 183 14.27 13.39 11.53
C TRP A 183 13.14 13.46 12.55
N VAL A 184 11.97 13.87 12.11
CA VAL A 184 10.76 13.90 12.92
C VAL A 184 9.71 12.94 12.34
N THR A 185 9.18 12.06 13.17
CA THR A 185 8.07 11.18 12.78
C THR A 185 6.82 11.57 13.55
N LEU A 186 5.77 11.92 12.82
CA LEU A 186 4.44 12.13 13.40
C LEU A 186 3.57 10.90 13.14
N GLN A 187 3.00 10.35 14.22
CA GLN A 187 1.99 9.30 14.14
C GLN A 187 0.69 9.79 14.76
N SER A 188 -0.36 9.87 13.96
CA SER A 188 -1.71 10.22 14.40
C SER A 188 -2.59 8.97 14.40
N ARG A 189 -3.31 8.73 15.49
CA ARG A 189 -4.25 7.61 15.63
C ARG A 189 -5.58 8.13 16.13
N ALA A 190 -6.65 7.83 15.43
CA ALA A 190 -8.01 8.15 15.82
C ALA A 190 -8.96 7.01 15.46
N ALA A 191 -9.94 6.75 16.32
CA ALA A 191 -11.09 5.93 15.98
C ALA A 191 -12.18 6.85 15.45
N LEU A 192 -12.48 6.75 14.17
CA LEU A 192 -13.54 7.54 13.53
C LEU A 192 -14.73 6.63 13.22
N PRO A 193 -15.94 6.99 13.65
CA PRO A 193 -17.14 6.26 13.24
C PRO A 193 -17.37 6.47 11.73
N PHE A 194 -17.45 5.38 10.97
CA PHE A 194 -17.82 5.45 9.57
C PHE A 194 -19.33 5.61 9.45
N VAL A 195 -19.77 6.84 9.18
CA VAL A 195 -21.21 7.18 8.97
C VAL A 195 -21.61 6.97 7.52
N LYS A 196 -20.65 6.91 6.61
CA LYS A 196 -20.86 6.72 5.16
C LYS A 196 -19.87 5.70 4.62
N PRO A 197 -20.21 5.00 3.53
CA PRO A 197 -19.25 4.14 2.84
C PRO A 197 -17.96 4.89 2.50
N PHE A 198 -16.84 4.25 2.74
CA PHE A 198 -15.51 4.80 2.45
C PHE A 198 -14.78 3.90 1.45
N ASN A 199 -14.31 4.48 0.36
CA ASN A 199 -13.59 3.78 -0.69
C ASN A 199 -12.14 4.28 -0.73
N ALA A 200 -11.19 3.34 -0.65
CA ALA A 200 -9.77 3.61 -0.78
C ALA A 200 -9.12 2.55 -1.68
N GLY A 201 -9.11 2.79 -2.99
CA GLY A 201 -8.57 1.87 -3.99
C GLY A 201 -9.51 0.74 -4.40
N PHE A 202 -10.50 0.40 -3.58
CA PHE A 202 -11.56 -0.57 -3.89
C PHE A 202 -12.91 0.08 -3.69
N ASN A 203 -13.83 -0.17 -4.64
CA ASN A 203 -15.23 0.17 -4.50
C ASN A 203 -16.03 -1.14 -4.41
N VAL A 204 -16.84 -1.31 -3.35
CA VAL A 204 -17.61 -2.53 -3.10
C VAL A 204 -19.08 -2.21 -3.09
N LYS A 205 -19.86 -2.93 -3.91
CA LYS A 205 -21.32 -2.89 -3.93
C LYS A 205 -21.87 -4.24 -3.51
N LYS A 206 -22.68 -4.26 -2.45
CA LYS A 206 -23.36 -5.45 -1.95
C LYS A 206 -24.77 -5.51 -2.50
N ILE A 207 -25.10 -6.62 -3.15
CA ILE A 207 -26.44 -6.91 -3.67
C ILE A 207 -26.97 -8.14 -2.94
N VAL A 208 -28.18 -8.02 -2.41
CA VAL A 208 -28.86 -9.07 -1.65
C VAL A 208 -30.09 -9.50 -2.41
N THR A 209 -30.15 -10.75 -2.87
CA THR A 209 -31.25 -11.29 -3.66
C THR A 209 -31.88 -12.47 -2.94
N PRO A 210 -33.18 -12.44 -2.65
CA PRO A 210 -33.86 -13.57 -2.07
C PRO A 210 -33.92 -14.73 -3.05
N LEU A 211 -33.54 -15.94 -2.61
CA LEU A 211 -33.69 -17.18 -3.37
C LEU A 211 -34.98 -17.90 -2.97
N ARG A 212 -35.33 -17.86 -1.70
CA ARG A 212 -36.55 -18.44 -1.15
C ARG A 212 -37.00 -17.58 0.02
N GLN A 213 -38.22 -17.04 -0.05
CA GLN A 213 -38.83 -16.26 1.01
C GLN A 213 -40.13 -16.89 1.47
N LYS A 214 -40.44 -16.82 2.76
CA LYS A 214 -41.73 -17.20 3.32
C LYS A 214 -42.79 -16.16 2.93
N THR A 215 -42.46 -14.88 2.93
CA THR A 215 -43.32 -13.78 2.57
C THR A 215 -42.60 -12.87 1.56
N ALA A 216 -43.20 -12.66 0.42
CA ALA A 216 -42.59 -11.84 -0.63
C ALA A 216 -42.31 -10.40 -0.11
N GLY A 217 -41.09 -9.90 -0.38
CA GLY A 217 -40.65 -8.56 0.02
C GLY A 217 -40.31 -8.39 1.50
N LYS A 218 -40.39 -9.44 2.33
CA LYS A 218 -39.98 -9.43 3.75
C LYS A 218 -39.02 -10.54 4.07
N PHE A 219 -37.97 -10.22 4.81
CA PHE A 219 -37.02 -11.20 5.28
C PHE A 219 -37.50 -11.83 6.59
N SER A 220 -37.46 -13.15 6.67
CA SER A 220 -37.90 -13.95 7.80
C SER A 220 -36.89 -15.05 8.13
N VAL A 221 -36.89 -15.52 9.36
CA VAL A 221 -36.05 -16.65 9.80
C VAL A 221 -36.33 -17.88 8.92
N GLY A 222 -35.25 -18.43 8.38
CA GLY A 222 -35.27 -19.59 7.48
C GLY A 222 -35.29 -19.23 5.98
N ASP A 223 -35.39 -17.95 5.61
CA ASP A 223 -35.28 -17.49 4.23
C ASP A 223 -33.86 -17.73 3.69
N LEU A 224 -33.78 -18.07 2.40
CA LEU A 224 -32.51 -18.21 1.69
C LEU A 224 -32.23 -16.97 0.86
N VAL A 225 -31.02 -16.45 1.01
CA VAL A 225 -30.62 -15.19 0.39
C VAL A 225 -29.26 -15.37 -0.28
N ARG A 226 -29.16 -14.95 -1.53
CA ARG A 226 -27.90 -14.83 -2.26
C ARG A 226 -27.31 -13.44 -2.02
N VAL A 227 -26.08 -13.40 -1.55
CA VAL A 227 -25.29 -12.18 -1.44
C VAL A 227 -24.29 -12.17 -2.58
N ARG A 228 -24.29 -11.09 -3.36
CA ARG A 228 -23.32 -10.81 -4.42
C ARG A 228 -22.54 -9.56 -4.04
N LEU A 229 -21.22 -9.66 -4.07
CA LEU A 229 -20.31 -8.55 -3.92
C LEU A 229 -19.73 -8.22 -5.29
N GLU A 230 -20.03 -7.03 -5.79
CA GLU A 230 -19.43 -6.44 -6.98
C GLU A 230 -18.31 -5.51 -6.53
N ILE A 231 -17.10 -5.77 -7.00
CA ILE A 231 -15.91 -5.07 -6.53
C ILE A 231 -15.19 -4.48 -7.74
N ASN A 232 -14.86 -3.20 -7.65
CA ASN A 232 -14.04 -2.52 -8.65
C ASN A 232 -12.70 -2.15 -7.98
N SER A 233 -11.61 -2.68 -8.54
CA SER A 233 -10.23 -2.43 -8.09
C SER A 233 -9.60 -1.32 -8.92
N GLY A 234 -9.17 -0.24 -8.28
CA GLY A 234 -8.47 0.87 -8.94
C GLY A 234 -7.08 0.53 -9.43
N SER A 235 -6.46 -0.52 -8.88
CA SER A 235 -5.14 -1.04 -9.25
C SER A 235 -5.06 -2.54 -9.04
N SER A 236 -4.10 -3.19 -9.70
CA SER A 236 -3.79 -4.59 -9.41
C SER A 236 -3.16 -4.71 -8.03
N SER A 237 -3.58 -5.70 -7.26
CA SER A 237 -3.17 -5.90 -5.86
C SER A 237 -2.95 -7.37 -5.54
N THR A 238 -2.02 -7.63 -4.64
CA THR A 238 -1.74 -8.98 -4.10
C THR A 238 -2.23 -9.10 -2.67
N TRP A 239 -2.56 -10.31 -2.25
CA TRP A 239 -3.00 -10.63 -0.90
C TRP A 239 -4.20 -9.79 -0.44
N VAL A 240 -5.25 -9.81 -1.28
CA VAL A 240 -6.50 -9.11 -1.01
C VAL A 240 -7.44 -10.00 -0.20
N VAL A 241 -8.02 -9.45 0.85
CA VAL A 241 -9.04 -10.12 1.66
C VAL A 241 -10.36 -9.38 1.50
N VAL A 242 -11.39 -10.10 1.11
CA VAL A 242 -12.78 -9.65 1.20
C VAL A 242 -13.36 -10.21 2.49
N ASN A 243 -13.81 -9.34 3.38
CA ASN A 243 -14.47 -9.71 4.63
C ASN A 243 -15.85 -9.08 4.66
N ASP A 244 -16.89 -9.90 4.61
CA ASP A 244 -18.28 -9.48 4.64
C ASP A 244 -18.98 -10.06 5.87
N PRO A 245 -19.19 -9.26 6.92
CA PRO A 245 -19.94 -9.68 8.10
C PRO A 245 -21.38 -10.07 7.75
N VAL A 246 -21.87 -11.13 8.36
CA VAL A 246 -23.26 -11.56 8.21
C VAL A 246 -24.10 -11.09 9.40
N PRO A 247 -25.41 -10.87 9.21
CA PRO A 247 -26.29 -10.50 10.31
C PRO A 247 -26.28 -11.56 11.44
N PRO A 248 -26.40 -11.14 12.69
CA PRO A 248 -26.53 -12.05 13.82
C PRO A 248 -27.68 -13.04 13.60
N GLY A 249 -27.43 -14.33 13.82
CA GLY A 249 -28.40 -15.41 13.61
C GLY A 249 -28.43 -15.98 12.18
N ALA A 250 -27.81 -15.32 11.20
CA ALA A 250 -27.67 -15.86 9.87
C ALA A 250 -26.56 -16.92 9.80
N ILE A 251 -26.77 -17.91 8.94
CA ILE A 251 -25.82 -19.01 8.71
C ILE A 251 -25.36 -18.98 7.24
N ILE A 252 -24.06 -18.93 7.01
CA ILE A 252 -23.52 -19.07 5.66
C ILE A 252 -23.57 -20.56 5.26
N LEU A 253 -24.20 -20.85 4.13
CA LEU A 253 -24.31 -22.20 3.63
C LEU A 253 -23.01 -22.70 3.00
N GLY A 254 -22.84 -24.04 2.94
CA GLY A 254 -21.68 -24.66 2.29
C GLY A 254 -20.41 -24.71 3.14
N ARG A 255 -20.54 -24.80 4.44
CA ARG A 255 -19.42 -24.92 5.40
C ARG A 255 -18.79 -26.30 5.47
N GLY A 256 -19.52 -27.35 5.13
CA GLY A 256 -19.08 -28.73 5.34
C GLY A 256 -18.19 -29.29 4.24
N LEU A 257 -17.51 -30.39 4.52
CA LEU A 257 -16.67 -31.17 3.62
C LEU A 257 -17.45 -32.29 2.89
N GLY A 258 -18.74 -32.18 2.70
CA GLY A 258 -19.57 -33.24 2.10
C GLY A 258 -20.37 -32.78 0.86
N GLY A 259 -21.09 -33.76 0.24
CA GLY A 259 -21.95 -33.52 -0.92
C GLY A 259 -23.03 -32.46 -0.70
N GLU A 260 -23.57 -32.34 0.52
CA GLU A 260 -24.52 -31.29 0.90
C GLU A 260 -23.91 -29.87 0.78
N SER A 261 -22.63 -29.74 1.03
CA SER A 261 -21.90 -28.48 0.89
C SER A 261 -21.80 -28.01 -0.57
N ALA A 262 -21.65 -28.94 -1.50
CA ALA A 262 -21.64 -28.65 -2.95
C ALA A 262 -23.03 -28.21 -3.43
N SER A 263 -24.08 -28.89 -3.00
CA SER A 263 -25.47 -28.53 -3.32
C SER A 263 -25.85 -27.16 -2.77
N ALA A 264 -25.44 -26.82 -1.53
CA ALA A 264 -25.71 -25.51 -0.92
C ALA A 264 -25.00 -24.34 -1.62
N ARG A 265 -23.89 -24.61 -2.34
CA ARG A 265 -23.17 -23.63 -3.17
C ARG A 265 -23.65 -23.57 -4.60
N HIS A 266 -24.61 -24.42 -4.97
CA HIS A 266 -25.11 -24.46 -6.34
C HIS A 266 -25.61 -23.09 -6.82
N GLY A 267 -25.13 -22.66 -7.99
CA GLY A 267 -25.47 -21.37 -8.57
C GLY A 267 -24.73 -20.16 -8.01
N GLU A 268 -23.78 -20.32 -7.06
CA GLU A 268 -22.87 -19.24 -6.68
C GLU A 268 -21.88 -18.96 -7.82
N LYS A 269 -21.79 -17.72 -8.25
CA LYS A 269 -20.97 -17.31 -9.40
C LYS A 269 -19.81 -16.44 -8.94
N ARG A 270 -18.74 -16.51 -9.71
CA ARG A 270 -17.59 -15.61 -9.62
C ARG A 270 -17.27 -15.11 -11.01
N SER A 271 -16.84 -13.87 -11.11
CA SER A 271 -16.43 -13.28 -12.40
C SER A 271 -15.24 -12.37 -12.20
N GLY A 272 -14.53 -12.09 -13.30
CA GLY A 272 -13.36 -11.22 -13.32
C GLY A 272 -12.05 -11.94 -12.98
N GLU A 273 -10.95 -11.22 -13.13
CA GLU A 273 -9.60 -11.76 -12.94
C GLU A 273 -9.14 -11.56 -11.47
N ALA A 274 -9.59 -12.47 -10.61
CA ALA A 274 -9.20 -12.55 -9.22
C ALA A 274 -8.82 -14.01 -8.87
N TRP A 275 -7.58 -14.22 -8.46
CA TRP A 275 -7.03 -15.56 -8.17
C TRP A 275 -7.29 -15.90 -6.72
N LEU A 276 -8.31 -16.73 -6.53
CA LEU A 276 -8.76 -17.16 -5.23
C LEU A 276 -7.76 -18.17 -4.63
N ALA A 277 -7.22 -17.85 -3.46
CA ALA A 277 -6.41 -18.77 -2.65
C ALA A 277 -7.30 -19.62 -1.74
N TYR A 278 -8.21 -18.99 -0.98
CA TYR A 278 -9.00 -19.66 0.03
C TYR A 278 -10.31 -18.92 0.32
N GLN A 279 -11.34 -19.64 0.76
CA GLN A 279 -12.60 -19.09 1.26
C GLN A 279 -12.92 -19.64 2.64
N GLU A 280 -13.30 -18.77 3.54
CA GLU A 280 -13.76 -19.08 4.87
C GLU A 280 -15.24 -18.70 5.01
N ARG A 281 -16.05 -19.65 5.50
CA ARG A 281 -17.47 -19.46 5.78
C ARG A 281 -17.68 -19.56 7.29
N ALA A 282 -17.27 -18.52 8.02
CA ALA A 282 -17.34 -18.46 9.47
C ALA A 282 -18.75 -18.08 9.97
N SER A 283 -19.00 -18.19 11.28
CA SER A 283 -20.31 -17.85 11.84
C SER A 283 -20.60 -16.35 11.85
N ASP A 284 -19.56 -15.55 11.81
CA ASP A 284 -19.58 -14.11 11.91
C ASP A 284 -19.44 -13.41 10.55
N ALA A 285 -18.72 -14.05 9.60
CA ALA A 285 -18.43 -13.43 8.32
C ALA A 285 -18.12 -14.44 7.21
N PHE A 286 -18.38 -14.05 5.98
CA PHE A 286 -17.81 -14.65 4.79
C PHE A 286 -16.48 -13.97 4.49
N ARG A 287 -15.38 -14.75 4.37
CA ARG A 287 -14.06 -14.24 4.01
C ARG A 287 -13.54 -14.95 2.78
N SER A 288 -12.95 -14.18 1.89
CA SER A 288 -12.36 -14.68 0.64
C SER A 288 -10.97 -14.07 0.48
N TYR A 289 -9.97 -14.94 0.33
CA TYR A 289 -8.56 -14.59 0.27
C TYR A 289 -8.06 -14.79 -1.16
N TYR A 290 -7.46 -13.73 -1.73
CA TYR A 290 -6.97 -13.72 -3.10
C TYR A 290 -5.47 -13.48 -3.11
N GLU A 291 -4.72 -14.32 -3.83
CA GLU A 291 -3.29 -14.09 -4.06
C GLU A 291 -3.07 -12.87 -4.94
N PHE A 292 -3.92 -12.70 -5.93
CA PHE A 292 -3.87 -11.58 -6.86
C PHE A 292 -5.27 -11.18 -7.34
N VAL A 293 -5.44 -9.86 -7.47
CA VAL A 293 -6.63 -9.25 -8.07
C VAL A 293 -6.15 -8.23 -9.10
N ARG A 294 -6.63 -8.37 -10.34
CA ARG A 294 -6.34 -7.42 -11.40
C ARG A 294 -7.15 -6.13 -11.23
N ARG A 295 -6.61 -5.01 -11.72
CA ARG A 295 -7.36 -3.78 -11.87
C ARG A 295 -8.61 -4.03 -12.72
N GLY A 296 -9.76 -3.50 -12.28
CA GLY A 296 -11.04 -3.62 -12.97
C GLY A 296 -12.13 -4.27 -12.10
N GLU A 297 -13.18 -4.72 -12.74
CA GLU A 297 -14.36 -5.27 -12.08
C GLU A 297 -14.26 -6.78 -11.91
N TRP A 298 -14.67 -7.24 -10.75
CA TRP A 298 -14.82 -8.64 -10.43
C TRP A 298 -15.93 -8.84 -9.40
N SER A 299 -16.44 -10.05 -9.28
CA SER A 299 -17.52 -10.35 -8.34
C SER A 299 -17.42 -11.73 -7.74
N LEU A 300 -18.04 -11.89 -6.60
CA LEU A 300 -18.20 -13.16 -5.91
C LEU A 300 -19.58 -13.26 -5.27
N GLU A 301 -20.06 -14.47 -5.08
CA GLU A 301 -21.35 -14.75 -4.47
C GLU A 301 -21.21 -15.78 -3.35
N TYR A 302 -22.09 -15.66 -2.37
CA TYR A 302 -22.30 -16.68 -1.34
C TYR A 302 -23.76 -16.67 -0.89
N THR A 303 -24.21 -17.74 -0.21
CA THR A 303 -25.58 -17.92 0.21
C THR A 303 -25.68 -17.99 1.72
N ILE A 304 -26.65 -17.28 2.27
CA ILE A 304 -26.98 -17.32 3.71
C ILE A 304 -28.40 -17.80 3.91
N ARG A 305 -28.63 -18.39 5.08
CA ARG A 305 -29.95 -18.61 5.65
C ARG A 305 -30.12 -17.66 6.83
N LEU A 306 -31.21 -16.92 6.81
CA LEU A 306 -31.61 -16.00 7.90
C LEU A 306 -32.22 -16.73 9.07
#